data_d343f976254bfeedb66c14090200ee51
#
_entry.id   d343f976254bfeedb66c14090200ee51
#
_cell.length_a   1.000
_cell.length_b   1.000
_cell.length_c   1.000
_cell.angle_alpha   90.00
_cell.angle_beta   90.00
_cell.angle_gamma   90.00
#
_symmetry.space_group_name_H-M   'P 1'
#
loop_
_entity.id
_entity.type
_entity.pdbx_description
1 polymer ?
#
loop_
_entity_poly.entity_id
_entity_poly.type
_entity_poly.pdbx_seq_one_letter_code
_entity_poly.pdbx_strand_id
1 'polypeptide(L)'
;MKKLWKDNGGYALVYVLIVVLVLCAVAVSVCTAALKNYQAQERSIRQTRQLYQAEGEIEKFVALAEEVSSLTDSAECDLESEAKDKAKAAYETYLKSLVNPPTSGYTLTPDTPDTGSDSYTFTLTYANDAVRIETKIRMDLECPATPHQKDPIKLPNGTTQDVIKYTAKVSKATHHYITYTITHLTAEGGASE
;
A
#
# COMPACT_ATOMS: atom_id res chain seq x y z
N MET A 1 73.98 44.33 21.50
CA MET A 1 72.69 43.65 21.63
C MET A 1 71.89 43.66 20.32
N LYS A 2 72.41 43.20 19.19
CA LYS A 2 71.70 43.19 17.88
C LYS A 2 71.63 41.81 17.18
N LYS A 3 72.08 40.75 17.86
CA LYS A 3 72.20 39.41 17.22
C LYS A 3 71.08 38.41 17.54
N LEU A 4 70.23 38.72 18.53
CA LEU A 4 69.16 37.79 19.00
C LEU A 4 67.84 37.89 18.22
N TRP A 5 67.66 38.89 17.36
CA TRP A 5 66.43 39.08 16.59
C TRP A 5 66.48 38.46 15.21
N LYS A 6 67.60 37.90 14.77
CA LYS A 6 67.74 37.34 13.41
C LYS A 6 67.38 35.88 13.31
N ASP A 7 67.31 35.13 14.42
CA ASP A 7 67.04 33.70 14.43
C ASP A 7 65.56 33.34 14.74
N ASN A 8 64.78 34.28 15.29
CA ASN A 8 63.39 34.01 15.67
C ASN A 8 62.36 34.16 14.49
N GLY A 9 62.80 34.81 13.38
CA GLY A 9 61.89 35.01 12.22
C GLY A 9 61.49 33.70 11.49
N GLY A 10 62.42 32.74 11.47
CA GLY A 10 62.19 31.44 10.86
C GLY A 10 61.20 30.56 11.63
N TYR A 11 61.30 30.56 12.97
CA TYR A 11 60.41 29.81 13.85
C TYR A 11 58.96 30.34 13.84
N ALA A 12 58.78 31.66 13.79
CA ALA A 12 57.46 32.28 13.72
C ALA A 12 56.74 31.91 12.44
N LEU A 13 57.45 31.86 11.31
CA LEU A 13 56.87 31.47 10.02
C LEU A 13 56.44 29.98 10.01
N VAL A 14 57.30 29.11 10.58
CA VAL A 14 56.94 27.66 10.70
C VAL A 14 55.75 27.47 11.62
N TYR A 15 55.69 28.20 12.75
CA TYR A 15 54.56 28.13 13.67
C TYR A 15 53.23 28.55 13.00
N VAL A 16 53.23 29.67 12.26
CA VAL A 16 52.07 30.14 11.51
C VAL A 16 51.62 29.09 10.47
N LEU A 17 52.58 28.47 9.78
CA LEU A 17 52.30 27.45 8.79
C LEU A 17 51.63 26.21 9.43
N ILE A 18 52.11 25.76 10.58
CA ILE A 18 51.51 24.66 11.34
C ILE A 18 50.08 25.01 11.78
N VAL A 19 49.86 26.21 12.31
CA VAL A 19 48.53 26.67 12.72
C VAL A 19 47.57 26.70 11.54
N VAL A 20 47.98 27.22 10.40
CA VAL A 20 47.14 27.22 9.16
C VAL A 20 46.83 25.81 8.71
N LEU A 21 47.78 24.88 8.71
CA LEU A 21 47.53 23.48 8.37
C LEU A 21 46.52 22.83 9.31
N VAL A 22 46.61 23.06 10.62
CA VAL A 22 45.63 22.53 11.58
C VAL A 22 44.26 23.13 11.33
N LEU A 23 44.14 24.42 11.08
CA LEU A 23 42.87 25.08 10.78
C LEU A 23 42.25 24.53 9.49
N CYS A 24 43.07 24.31 8.44
CA CYS A 24 42.61 23.70 7.20
C CYS A 24 42.09 22.26 7.43
N ALA A 25 42.81 21.46 8.21
CA ALA A 25 42.37 20.09 8.53
C ALA A 25 41.05 20.06 9.30
N VAL A 26 40.87 20.97 10.26
CA VAL A 26 39.59 21.11 10.99
C VAL A 26 38.46 21.55 10.04
N ALA A 27 38.73 22.55 9.20
CA ALA A 27 37.70 23.02 8.23
C ALA A 27 37.28 21.92 7.28
N VAL A 28 38.17 21.12 6.72
CA VAL A 28 37.85 19.97 5.86
C VAL A 28 37.06 18.93 6.62
N SER A 29 37.39 18.65 7.88
CA SER A 29 36.65 17.69 8.70
C SER A 29 35.21 18.13 8.96
N VAL A 30 35.01 19.41 9.27
CA VAL A 30 33.67 19.99 9.48
C VAL A 30 32.83 19.95 8.18
N CYS A 31 33.46 20.34 7.06
CA CYS A 31 32.77 20.29 5.74
C CYS A 31 32.36 18.85 5.35
N THR A 32 33.24 17.87 5.58
CA THR A 32 32.93 16.47 5.29
C THR A 32 31.79 15.92 6.18
N ALA A 33 31.80 16.28 7.47
CA ALA A 33 30.74 15.93 8.40
C ALA A 33 29.37 16.56 7.97
N ALA A 34 29.40 17.84 7.60
CA ALA A 34 28.21 18.56 7.12
C ALA A 34 27.63 17.92 5.84
N LEU A 35 28.50 17.56 4.87
CA LEU A 35 28.08 16.89 3.62
C LEU A 35 27.45 15.52 3.90
N LYS A 36 28.05 14.71 4.79
CA LYS A 36 27.49 13.41 5.18
C LYS A 36 26.11 13.56 5.85
N ASN A 37 25.96 14.55 6.73
CA ASN A 37 24.68 14.83 7.38
C ASN A 37 23.62 15.29 6.35
N TYR A 38 24.00 16.14 5.41
CA TYR A 38 23.12 16.57 4.33
C TYR A 38 22.65 15.40 3.46
N GLN A 39 23.57 14.53 3.04
CA GLN A 39 23.25 13.33 2.27
C GLN A 39 22.34 12.36 3.04
N ALA A 40 22.57 12.21 4.36
CA ALA A 40 21.72 11.38 5.20
C ALA A 40 20.30 11.95 5.31
N GLN A 41 20.16 13.27 5.47
CA GLN A 41 18.85 13.93 5.49
C GLN A 41 18.13 13.80 4.14
N GLU A 42 18.83 13.98 3.03
CA GLU A 42 18.23 13.84 1.70
C GLU A 42 17.72 12.41 1.48
N ARG A 43 18.48 11.39 1.88
CA ARG A 43 18.03 9.98 1.81
C ARG A 43 16.79 9.75 2.67
N SER A 44 16.76 10.26 3.89
CA SER A 44 15.62 10.15 4.79
C SER A 44 14.38 10.81 4.19
N ILE A 45 14.51 12.01 3.63
CA ILE A 45 13.38 12.71 2.98
C ILE A 45 12.86 11.92 1.77
N ARG A 46 13.76 11.36 0.95
CA ARG A 46 13.36 10.54 -0.20
C ARG A 46 12.62 9.28 0.25
N GLN A 47 13.13 8.57 1.26
CA GLN A 47 12.48 7.38 1.81
C GLN A 47 11.09 7.70 2.38
N THR A 48 10.98 8.77 3.16
CA THR A 48 9.70 9.22 3.71
C THR A 48 8.70 9.57 2.60
N ARG A 49 9.15 10.26 1.57
CA ARG A 49 8.31 10.60 0.42
C ARG A 49 7.81 9.35 -0.33
N GLN A 50 8.69 8.37 -0.55
CA GLN A 50 8.34 7.11 -1.22
C GLN A 50 7.37 6.28 -0.38
N LEU A 51 7.50 6.31 0.95
CA LEU A 51 6.57 5.69 1.87
C LEU A 51 5.18 6.31 1.75
N TYR A 52 5.07 7.64 1.87
CA TYR A 52 3.77 8.33 1.74
C TYR A 52 3.12 8.13 0.36
N GLN A 53 3.93 8.03 -0.70
CA GLN A 53 3.41 7.68 -2.02
C GLN A 53 2.82 6.27 -2.03
N ALA A 54 3.50 5.30 -1.43
CA ALA A 54 3.04 3.92 -1.36
C ALA A 54 1.79 3.78 -0.48
N GLU A 55 1.73 4.48 0.66
CA GLU A 55 0.53 4.55 1.51
C GLU A 55 -0.65 5.16 0.75
N GLY A 56 -0.42 6.26 0.05
CA GLY A 56 -1.45 6.91 -0.77
C GLY A 56 -2.01 6.01 -1.88
N GLU A 57 -1.18 5.12 -2.46
CA GLU A 57 -1.66 4.13 -3.42
C GLU A 57 -2.53 3.06 -2.73
N ILE A 58 -2.17 2.57 -1.54
CA ILE A 58 -3.01 1.63 -0.78
C ILE A 58 -4.38 2.25 -0.46
N GLU A 59 -4.39 3.49 0.06
CA GLU A 59 -5.64 4.21 0.37
C GLU A 59 -6.50 4.42 -0.88
N LYS A 60 -5.89 4.74 -2.00
CA LYS A 60 -6.58 4.86 -3.28
C LYS A 60 -7.20 3.54 -3.74
N PHE A 61 -6.49 2.42 -3.60
CA PHE A 61 -7.05 1.11 -3.89
C PHE A 61 -8.25 0.80 -2.99
N VAL A 62 -8.13 1.07 -1.69
CA VAL A 62 -9.21 0.85 -0.71
C VAL A 62 -10.43 1.70 -1.05
N ALA A 63 -10.25 2.96 -1.39
CA ALA A 63 -11.34 3.83 -1.81
C ALA A 63 -12.06 3.31 -3.06
N LEU A 64 -11.32 2.78 -4.05
CA LEU A 64 -11.91 2.12 -5.21
C LEU A 64 -12.63 0.82 -4.83
N ALA A 65 -12.09 0.04 -3.90
CA ALA A 65 -12.72 -1.18 -3.42
C ALA A 65 -14.05 -0.92 -2.67
N GLU A 66 -14.20 0.23 -2.03
CA GLU A 66 -15.46 0.66 -1.40
C GLU A 66 -16.48 1.21 -2.43
N GLU A 67 -16.03 1.58 -3.62
CA GLU A 67 -16.90 2.10 -4.68
C GLU A 67 -17.64 0.97 -5.40
N VAL A 68 -18.74 0.52 -4.82
CA VAL A 68 -19.56 -0.59 -5.33
C VAL A 68 -20.65 -0.17 -6.33
N SER A 69 -20.66 1.10 -6.73
CA SER A 69 -21.71 1.67 -7.61
C SER A 69 -21.78 1.00 -8.99
N SER A 70 -20.64 0.50 -9.49
CA SER A 70 -20.53 -0.16 -10.79
C SER A 70 -20.98 -1.61 -10.81
N LEU A 71 -21.22 -2.22 -9.63
CA LEU A 71 -21.67 -3.61 -9.54
C LEU A 71 -23.12 -3.73 -9.97
N THR A 72 -23.43 -4.82 -10.68
CA THR A 72 -24.77 -5.15 -11.10
C THR A 72 -25.40 -6.19 -10.17
N ASP A 73 -26.73 -6.31 -10.22
CA ASP A 73 -27.43 -7.33 -9.49
C ASP A 73 -26.96 -8.73 -9.93
N SER A 74 -26.97 -9.69 -9.01
CA SER A 74 -26.72 -11.09 -9.31
C SER A 74 -27.81 -11.65 -10.29
N ALA A 75 -27.47 -12.73 -10.95
CA ALA A 75 -28.50 -13.48 -11.66
C ALA A 75 -29.59 -13.97 -10.68
N GLU A 76 -30.82 -14.13 -11.17
CA GLU A 76 -31.91 -14.65 -10.37
C GLU A 76 -31.61 -16.07 -9.85
N CYS A 77 -31.87 -16.29 -8.57
CA CYS A 77 -31.63 -17.54 -7.86
C CYS A 77 -32.90 -18.02 -7.15
N ASP A 78 -32.99 -19.32 -6.89
CA ASP A 78 -34.07 -19.89 -6.13
C ASP A 78 -33.97 -19.64 -4.61
N LEU A 79 -32.74 -19.45 -4.15
CA LEU A 79 -32.43 -19.21 -2.73
C LEU A 79 -31.79 -17.84 -2.54
N GLU A 80 -32.17 -17.19 -1.45
CA GLU A 80 -31.58 -15.91 -1.03
C GLU A 80 -30.06 -16.01 -0.78
N SER A 81 -29.61 -17.10 -0.14
CA SER A 81 -28.20 -17.36 0.12
C SER A 81 -27.39 -17.47 -1.16
N GLU A 82 -27.91 -18.18 -2.17
CA GLU A 82 -27.28 -18.33 -3.48
C GLU A 82 -27.12 -16.97 -4.20
N ALA A 83 -28.14 -16.11 -4.12
CA ALA A 83 -28.09 -14.78 -4.70
C ALA A 83 -27.01 -13.93 -4.05
N LYS A 84 -26.88 -13.99 -2.71
CA LYS A 84 -25.83 -13.30 -1.96
C LYS A 84 -24.45 -13.83 -2.30
N ASP A 85 -24.27 -15.14 -2.42
CA ASP A 85 -22.97 -15.74 -2.78
C ASP A 85 -22.53 -15.32 -4.19
N LYS A 86 -23.45 -15.23 -5.13
CA LYS A 86 -23.17 -14.71 -6.49
C LYS A 86 -22.81 -13.23 -6.46
N ALA A 87 -23.45 -12.41 -5.62
CA ALA A 87 -23.10 -11.00 -5.46
C ALA A 87 -21.69 -10.83 -4.87
N LYS A 88 -21.31 -11.67 -3.89
CA LYS A 88 -19.95 -11.68 -3.32
C LYS A 88 -18.91 -12.12 -4.35
N ALA A 89 -19.20 -13.14 -5.16
CA ALA A 89 -18.31 -13.58 -6.23
C ALA A 89 -18.11 -12.49 -7.31
N ALA A 90 -19.16 -11.72 -7.61
CA ALA A 90 -19.07 -10.57 -8.50
C ALA A 90 -18.17 -9.47 -7.91
N TYR A 91 -18.27 -9.21 -6.61
CA TYR A 91 -17.40 -8.28 -5.91
C TYR A 91 -15.92 -8.74 -5.90
N GLU A 92 -15.67 -10.03 -5.67
CA GLU A 92 -14.33 -10.59 -5.77
C GLU A 92 -13.72 -10.40 -7.17
N THR A 93 -14.54 -10.64 -8.21
CA THR A 93 -14.14 -10.41 -9.59
C THR A 93 -13.82 -8.93 -9.85
N TYR A 94 -14.61 -8.03 -9.29
CA TYR A 94 -14.40 -6.61 -9.34
C TYR A 94 -13.06 -6.22 -8.68
N LEU A 95 -12.76 -6.69 -7.46
CA LEU A 95 -11.49 -6.44 -6.79
C LEU A 95 -10.29 -6.93 -7.61
N LYS A 96 -10.40 -8.11 -8.21
CA LYS A 96 -9.36 -8.63 -9.11
C LYS A 96 -9.18 -7.75 -10.35
N SER A 97 -10.23 -7.13 -10.85
CA SER A 97 -10.16 -6.22 -11.99
C SER A 97 -9.43 -4.91 -11.66
N LEU A 98 -9.49 -4.44 -10.40
CA LEU A 98 -8.78 -3.25 -9.94
C LEU A 98 -7.25 -3.45 -9.94
N VAL A 99 -6.79 -4.68 -9.78
CA VAL A 99 -5.35 -5.04 -9.79
C VAL A 99 -4.81 -5.23 -11.21
N ASN A 100 -5.65 -5.46 -12.20
CA ASN A 100 -5.29 -5.54 -13.60
C ASN A 100 -5.46 -4.15 -14.30
N PRO A 101 -4.41 -3.60 -14.90
CA PRO A 101 -3.25 -4.23 -15.53
C PRO A 101 -2.05 -4.43 -14.58
N PRO A 102 -1.12 -5.37 -14.88
CA PRO A 102 0.04 -5.69 -14.04
C PRO A 102 1.04 -4.54 -13.85
N THR A 103 0.83 -3.41 -14.51
CA THR A 103 1.62 -2.17 -14.35
C THR A 103 1.27 -1.39 -13.08
N SER A 104 0.27 -1.81 -12.33
CA SER A 104 -0.21 -1.07 -11.15
C SER A 104 0.67 -1.22 -9.91
N GLY A 105 1.62 -2.16 -9.88
CA GLY A 105 2.46 -2.45 -8.70
C GLY A 105 1.72 -3.19 -7.58
N TYR A 106 0.44 -3.51 -7.77
CA TYR A 106 -0.36 -4.22 -6.78
C TYR A 106 -0.38 -5.72 -7.03
N THR A 107 -0.43 -6.47 -5.95
CA THR A 107 -0.75 -7.91 -5.96
C THR A 107 -1.85 -8.16 -4.92
N LEU A 108 -2.92 -8.81 -5.34
CA LEU A 108 -4.03 -9.18 -4.47
C LEU A 108 -4.03 -10.70 -4.31
N THR A 109 -3.95 -11.15 -3.07
CA THR A 109 -4.05 -12.56 -2.70
C THR A 109 -5.30 -12.74 -1.85
N PRO A 110 -6.34 -13.42 -2.38
CA PRO A 110 -7.54 -13.72 -1.60
C PRO A 110 -7.18 -14.68 -0.46
N ASP A 111 -7.73 -14.41 0.70
CA ASP A 111 -7.74 -15.41 1.78
C ASP A 111 -8.84 -16.44 1.54
N THR A 112 -8.76 -17.57 2.25
CA THR A 112 -9.83 -18.57 2.25
C THR A 112 -11.13 -17.90 2.68
N PRO A 113 -12.20 -17.98 1.85
CA PRO A 113 -13.46 -17.35 2.18
C PRO A 113 -14.01 -17.97 3.46
N ASP A 114 -14.37 -17.11 4.39
CA ASP A 114 -15.07 -17.50 5.61
C ASP A 114 -16.50 -17.85 5.21
N THR A 115 -16.81 -19.15 5.10
CA THR A 115 -18.09 -19.65 4.62
C THR A 115 -19.21 -19.19 5.56
N GLY A 116 -20.05 -18.28 5.07
CA GLY A 116 -21.21 -17.76 5.79
C GLY A 116 -21.04 -16.35 6.37
N SER A 117 -19.89 -15.75 6.26
CA SER A 117 -19.64 -14.36 6.65
C SER A 117 -19.99 -13.38 5.52
N ASP A 118 -20.62 -12.26 5.87
CA ASP A 118 -20.84 -11.14 4.94
C ASP A 118 -19.56 -10.29 4.79
N SER A 119 -18.41 -10.93 4.87
CA SER A 119 -17.09 -10.31 4.74
C SER A 119 -16.21 -11.02 3.73
N TYR A 120 -15.30 -10.27 3.13
CA TYR A 120 -14.28 -10.77 2.21
C TYR A 120 -12.91 -10.30 2.69
N THR A 121 -12.00 -11.24 2.92
CA THR A 121 -10.66 -10.93 3.42
C THR A 121 -9.64 -11.22 2.33
N PHE A 122 -8.68 -10.30 2.16
CA PHE A 122 -7.59 -10.45 1.20
C PHE A 122 -6.32 -9.75 1.70
N THR A 123 -5.19 -10.18 1.17
CA THR A 123 -3.91 -9.51 1.36
C THR A 123 -3.58 -8.70 0.12
N LEU A 124 -3.42 -7.40 0.30
CA LEU A 124 -2.98 -6.47 -0.73
C LEU A 124 -1.51 -6.17 -0.51
N THR A 125 -0.70 -6.38 -1.55
CA THR A 125 0.71 -6.00 -1.56
C THR A 125 0.90 -4.92 -2.61
N TYR A 126 1.51 -3.82 -2.23
CA TYR A 126 2.02 -2.80 -3.14
C TYR A 126 3.52 -2.73 -3.01
N ALA A 127 4.24 -2.73 -4.13
CA ALA A 127 5.69 -2.61 -4.14
C ALA A 127 6.14 -1.59 -5.20
N ASN A 128 7.07 -0.74 -4.79
CA ASN A 128 7.87 0.10 -5.67
C ASN A 128 9.36 -0.20 -5.42
N ASP A 129 10.26 0.53 -6.07
CA ASP A 129 11.72 0.29 -5.99
C ASP A 129 12.31 0.46 -4.58
N ALA A 130 11.59 1.06 -3.65
CA ALA A 130 12.09 1.44 -2.33
C ALA A 130 11.33 0.83 -1.16
N VAL A 131 10.04 0.58 -1.34
CA VAL A 131 9.14 0.16 -0.26
C VAL A 131 8.19 -0.91 -0.76
N ARG A 132 7.99 -1.93 0.05
CA ARG A 132 6.92 -2.90 -0.08
C ARG A 132 5.98 -2.75 1.11
N ILE A 133 4.70 -2.53 0.82
CA ILE A 133 3.63 -2.52 1.81
C ILE A 133 2.79 -3.77 1.60
N GLU A 134 2.59 -4.51 2.67
CA GLU A 134 1.72 -5.67 2.70
C GLU A 134 0.65 -5.44 3.77
N THR A 135 -0.59 -5.42 3.36
CA THR A 135 -1.72 -5.18 4.26
C THR A 135 -2.79 -6.25 4.06
N LYS A 136 -3.27 -6.78 5.17
CA LYS A 136 -4.42 -7.68 5.19
C LYS A 136 -5.66 -6.85 5.50
N ILE A 137 -6.61 -6.87 4.58
CA ILE A 137 -7.81 -6.06 4.62
C ILE A 137 -9.02 -6.99 4.67
N ARG A 138 -9.95 -6.67 5.56
CA ARG A 138 -11.28 -7.27 5.58
C ARG A 138 -12.27 -6.23 5.07
N MET A 139 -13.08 -6.63 4.09
CA MET A 139 -14.20 -5.85 3.59
C MET A 139 -15.48 -6.43 4.15
N ASP A 140 -16.21 -5.68 4.95
CA ASP A 140 -17.54 -6.02 5.40
C ASP A 140 -18.54 -5.58 4.32
N LEU A 141 -19.35 -6.52 3.81
CA LEU A 141 -20.22 -6.33 2.67
C LEU A 141 -21.69 -6.31 3.10
N GLU A 142 -22.42 -5.30 2.68
CA GLU A 142 -23.86 -5.27 2.78
C GLU A 142 -24.45 -5.78 1.45
N CYS A 143 -25.05 -6.98 1.46
CA CYS A 143 -25.62 -7.63 0.29
C CYS A 143 -27.13 -7.87 0.49
N PRO A 144 -27.98 -6.85 0.38
CA PRO A 144 -29.43 -7.05 0.46
C PRO A 144 -29.90 -7.92 -0.70
N ALA A 145 -30.73 -8.91 -0.40
CA ALA A 145 -31.41 -9.72 -1.41
C ALA A 145 -32.81 -9.17 -1.63
N THR A 146 -33.18 -9.02 -2.89
CA THR A 146 -34.49 -8.55 -3.32
C THR A 146 -35.30 -9.73 -3.87
N PRO A 147 -36.46 -10.06 -3.28
CA PRO A 147 -37.34 -11.08 -3.81
C PRO A 147 -38.09 -10.55 -5.02
N HIS A 148 -38.21 -11.39 -6.05
CA HIS A 148 -39.01 -11.14 -7.25
C HIS A 148 -40.04 -12.25 -7.41
N GLN A 149 -41.32 -11.90 -7.42
CA GLN A 149 -42.38 -12.85 -7.70
C GLN A 149 -42.44 -13.13 -9.21
N LYS A 150 -42.37 -14.40 -9.58
CA LYS A 150 -42.56 -14.88 -10.96
C LYS A 150 -43.96 -15.40 -11.13
N ASP A 151 -44.36 -15.57 -12.38
CA ASP A 151 -45.63 -16.19 -12.70
C ASP A 151 -45.74 -17.59 -12.05
N PRO A 152 -46.87 -17.86 -11.40
CA PRO A 152 -47.06 -19.11 -10.69
C PRO A 152 -47.04 -20.31 -11.64
N ILE A 153 -46.36 -21.37 -11.24
CA ILE A 153 -46.28 -22.61 -12.00
C ILE A 153 -47.48 -23.46 -11.68
N LYS A 154 -48.22 -23.92 -12.75
CA LYS A 154 -49.28 -24.92 -12.62
C LYS A 154 -48.63 -26.30 -12.49
N LEU A 155 -48.89 -26.95 -11.37
CA LEU A 155 -48.48 -28.32 -11.13
C LEU A 155 -49.41 -29.32 -11.85
N PRO A 156 -48.98 -30.56 -12.13
CA PRO A 156 -49.80 -31.57 -12.80
C PRO A 156 -51.10 -31.94 -12.08
N ASN A 157 -51.15 -31.67 -10.76
CA ASN A 157 -52.34 -31.86 -9.92
C ASN A 157 -53.37 -30.72 -10.00
N GLY A 158 -53.09 -29.68 -10.82
CA GLY A 158 -53.96 -28.53 -11.00
C GLY A 158 -53.75 -27.40 -9.96
N THR A 159 -52.89 -27.59 -8.97
CA THR A 159 -52.54 -26.52 -8.01
C THR A 159 -51.55 -25.55 -8.62
N THR A 160 -51.60 -24.30 -8.18
CA THR A 160 -50.63 -23.25 -8.55
C THR A 160 -49.65 -23.08 -7.42
N GLN A 161 -48.37 -23.03 -7.73
CA GLN A 161 -47.32 -22.74 -6.80
C GLN A 161 -46.66 -21.40 -7.14
N ASP A 162 -46.60 -20.47 -6.20
CA ASP A 162 -45.89 -19.20 -6.36
C ASP A 162 -44.42 -19.47 -6.41
N VAL A 163 -43.75 -18.85 -7.39
CA VAL A 163 -42.29 -18.93 -7.56
C VAL A 163 -41.68 -17.59 -7.15
N ILE A 164 -40.87 -17.62 -6.09
CA ILE A 164 -40.09 -16.47 -5.68
C ILE A 164 -38.65 -16.70 -6.12
N LYS A 165 -38.08 -15.72 -6.81
CA LYS A 165 -36.65 -15.66 -7.17
C LYS A 165 -36.01 -14.52 -6.42
N TYR A 166 -34.74 -14.65 -6.18
CA TYR A 166 -33.94 -13.64 -5.45
C TYR A 166 -32.84 -13.11 -6.35
N THR A 167 -32.61 -11.80 -6.28
CA THR A 167 -31.37 -11.16 -6.75
C THR A 167 -30.70 -10.48 -5.58
N ALA A 168 -29.40 -10.36 -5.59
CA ALA A 168 -28.65 -9.62 -4.58
C ALA A 168 -27.58 -8.76 -5.23
N LYS A 169 -27.22 -7.69 -4.57
CA LYS A 169 -26.18 -6.76 -4.98
C LYS A 169 -25.39 -6.31 -3.76
N VAL A 170 -24.09 -6.18 -3.89
CA VAL A 170 -23.31 -5.46 -2.88
C VAL A 170 -23.67 -3.98 -2.93
N SER A 171 -24.35 -3.50 -1.92
CA SER A 171 -24.82 -2.11 -1.80
C SER A 171 -23.82 -1.22 -1.10
N LYS A 172 -22.97 -1.81 -0.25
CA LYS A 172 -21.95 -1.12 0.50
C LYS A 172 -20.80 -2.08 0.83
N ALA A 173 -19.60 -1.58 0.78
CA ALA A 173 -18.40 -2.25 1.27
C ALA A 173 -17.69 -1.31 2.24
N THR A 174 -17.23 -1.84 3.38
CA THR A 174 -16.49 -1.07 4.39
C THR A 174 -15.23 -1.84 4.75
N HIS A 175 -14.09 -1.17 4.70
CA HIS A 175 -12.80 -1.80 4.96
C HIS A 175 -12.41 -1.78 6.43
N HIS A 176 -11.64 -2.78 6.83
CA HIS A 176 -10.93 -2.85 8.11
C HIS A 176 -9.53 -3.40 7.89
N TYR A 177 -8.51 -2.67 8.30
CA TYR A 177 -7.14 -3.16 8.30
C TYR A 177 -6.94 -4.17 9.44
N ILE A 178 -6.54 -5.40 9.09
CA ILE A 178 -6.20 -6.44 10.06
C ILE A 178 -4.72 -6.39 10.40
N THR A 179 -3.87 -6.31 9.36
CA THR A 179 -2.43 -6.17 9.51
C THR A 179 -1.91 -5.14 8.51
N TYR A 180 -0.85 -4.45 8.90
CA TYR A 180 -0.19 -3.46 8.06
C TYR A 180 1.32 -3.56 8.27
N THR A 181 2.04 -4.02 7.27
CA THR A 181 3.48 -4.26 7.34
C THR A 181 4.19 -3.46 6.26
N ILE A 182 5.20 -2.70 6.66
CA ILE A 182 6.05 -1.92 5.77
C ILE A 182 7.43 -2.54 5.76
N THR A 183 7.94 -2.86 4.57
CA THR A 183 9.29 -3.34 4.37
C THR A 183 10.04 -2.36 3.47
N HIS A 184 11.09 -1.74 3.98
CA HIS A 184 12.00 -0.93 3.18
C HIS A 184 12.88 -1.85 2.35
N LEU A 185 12.81 -1.70 1.03
CA LEU A 185 13.69 -2.40 0.11
C LEU A 185 15.02 -1.63 0.10
N THR A 186 16.04 -2.19 0.75
CA THR A 186 17.40 -1.68 0.56
C THR A 186 17.81 -2.04 -0.87
N ALA A 187 18.20 -1.06 -1.64
CA ALA A 187 18.90 -1.32 -2.90
C ALA A 187 20.19 -2.08 -2.56
N GLU A 188 20.15 -3.41 -2.60
CA GLU A 188 21.35 -4.24 -2.66
C GLU A 188 22.01 -3.97 -4.02
N GLY A 189 23.02 -3.13 -4.02
CA GLY A 189 23.74 -2.75 -5.24
C GLY A 189 24.82 -1.71 -4.97
N GLY A 190 25.46 -1.77 -3.82
CA GLY A 190 26.72 -1.08 -3.55
C GLY A 190 27.79 -2.15 -3.45
N ALA A 191 28.38 -2.53 -4.58
CA ALA A 191 29.57 -3.36 -4.63
C ALA A 191 30.61 -2.80 -3.63
N SER A 192 31.08 -3.68 -2.79
CA SER A 192 32.38 -3.55 -2.12
C SER A 192 33.46 -3.35 -3.17
N GLU A 193 34.09 -2.20 -3.19
CA GLU A 193 35.51 -2.01 -3.51
C GLU A 193 36.13 -1.01 -2.53
#